data_c85a2aa9b76c25134cdb5df35cb65a4a
#
_entry.id   c85a2aa9b76c25134cdb5df35cb65a4a
#
_cell.length_a   1.000
_cell.length_b   1.000
_cell.length_c   1.000
_cell.angle_alpha   90.00
_cell.angle_beta   90.00
_cell.angle_gamma   90.00
#
_symmetry.space_group_name_H-M   'P 1'
#
loop_
_entity.id
_entity.type
_entity.pdbx_description
1 polymer ?
#
loop_
_entity_poly.entity_id
_entity_poly.type
_entity_poly.pdbx_seq_one_letter_code
_entity_poly.pdbx_strand_id
1 'polypeptide(L)'
;MAPATYPHLRLDADALDRNIRAMAGWCEDHDVALAPHVKTTMSAPVVARQLAAGAVGVTVATVDQAATVLGWGHGSVLIANEVVDPYGLARLRTLLAEGPGNRQVRCFIDSAAGVVAAHHVFDGGSHGPVLEVLLDVGTPGGRTGVRDVRQARRLAELVRAAPGLRLVGVAGYEGVAPNTRDAGTIAAVDAHCGRVRDIYLDVAEFFETDRPVFSMGGSAFPDRVVAHLPTEADVPGTVRLLRSGCYVTHDHGVYARVSPIPGLVPALTVRAVVVSVPGDGTAVVGAGKRDLPYDAEAPVLVSSATADGRRKPVGTATVRALYDHHAVLADAGHLAVTDVVEFGLSHPCSAFDRWPAYLVTDGGGEVIDVWRTDFSRPSILDAAPPATVAAPRGLDAVPSADGSRSAPPARR
;
A
#
# COMPACT_ATOMS: atom_id res chain seq x y z
N MET A 1 -20.51 -26.83 -2.43
CA MET A 1 -20.64 -25.68 -3.35
C MET A 1 -20.54 -26.15 -4.79
N ALA A 2 -21.13 -25.42 -5.77
CA ALA A 2 -20.91 -25.73 -7.19
C ALA A 2 -19.41 -25.55 -7.52
N PRO A 3 -18.84 -26.39 -8.42
CA PRO A 3 -17.46 -26.24 -8.83
C PRO A 3 -17.23 -24.89 -9.49
N ALA A 4 -16.17 -24.19 -9.09
CA ALA A 4 -15.78 -22.93 -9.72
C ALA A 4 -15.10 -23.19 -11.07
N THR A 5 -15.33 -22.29 -12.03
CA THR A 5 -14.62 -22.31 -13.31
C THR A 5 -13.15 -21.92 -13.13
N TYR A 6 -12.29 -22.37 -14.02
CA TYR A 6 -10.88 -21.96 -14.11
C TYR A 6 -10.71 -20.79 -15.09
N PRO A 7 -9.74 -19.90 -14.87
CA PRO A 7 -8.91 -19.80 -13.67
C PRO A 7 -9.69 -19.17 -12.49
N HIS A 8 -9.20 -19.35 -11.25
CA HIS A 8 -9.74 -18.67 -10.08
C HIS A 8 -8.66 -18.41 -9.02
N LEU A 9 -8.83 -17.29 -8.34
CA LEU A 9 -8.01 -16.90 -7.17
C LEU A 9 -8.48 -17.64 -5.94
N ARG A 10 -7.55 -18.11 -5.10
CA ARG A 10 -7.80 -18.79 -3.83
C ARG A 10 -7.02 -18.15 -2.71
N LEU A 11 -7.66 -18.03 -1.56
CA LEU A 11 -7.06 -17.59 -0.31
C LEU A 11 -7.20 -18.70 0.74
N ASP A 12 -6.09 -19.14 1.30
CA ASP A 12 -6.06 -20.04 2.44
C ASP A 12 -6.31 -19.23 3.73
N ALA A 13 -7.45 -19.50 4.38
CA ALA A 13 -7.87 -18.79 5.60
C ALA A 13 -6.97 -19.08 6.80
N ASP A 14 -6.46 -20.29 6.93
CA ASP A 14 -5.58 -20.66 8.04
C ASP A 14 -4.22 -19.98 7.90
N ALA A 15 -3.70 -19.90 6.68
CA ALA A 15 -2.47 -19.16 6.37
C ALA A 15 -2.66 -17.64 6.60
N LEU A 16 -3.79 -17.07 6.15
CA LEU A 16 -4.17 -15.68 6.40
C LEU A 16 -4.17 -15.37 7.91
N ASP A 17 -4.90 -16.17 8.69
CA ASP A 17 -5.03 -15.97 10.14
C ASP A 17 -3.70 -16.18 10.88
N ARG A 18 -2.84 -17.08 10.38
CA ARG A 18 -1.45 -17.23 10.87
C ARG A 18 -0.65 -15.97 10.64
N ASN A 19 -0.69 -15.41 9.44
CA ASN A 19 0.03 -14.19 9.09
C ASN A 19 -0.44 -12.98 9.91
N ILE A 20 -1.75 -12.86 10.14
CA ILE A 20 -2.31 -11.80 10.98
C ILE A 20 -1.79 -11.91 12.41
N ARG A 21 -1.82 -13.12 13.01
CA ARG A 21 -1.30 -13.34 14.36
C ARG A 21 0.21 -13.12 14.46
N ALA A 22 0.98 -13.58 13.48
CA ALA A 22 2.43 -13.39 13.46
C ALA A 22 2.79 -11.89 13.42
N MET A 23 2.10 -11.10 12.60
CA MET A 23 2.31 -9.65 12.51
C MET A 23 1.88 -8.94 13.79
N ALA A 24 0.73 -9.31 14.38
CA ALA A 24 0.24 -8.72 15.61
C ALA A 24 1.22 -8.95 16.78
N GLY A 25 1.67 -10.19 16.98
CA GLY A 25 2.67 -10.50 18.01
C GLY A 25 3.99 -9.78 17.74
N TRP A 26 4.45 -9.73 16.50
CA TRP A 26 5.67 -8.98 16.15
C TRP A 26 5.54 -7.49 16.48
N CYS A 27 4.39 -6.87 16.22
CA CYS A 27 4.14 -5.47 16.58
C CYS A 27 4.12 -5.25 18.09
N GLU A 28 3.51 -6.17 18.86
CA GLU A 28 3.49 -6.14 20.32
C GLU A 28 4.91 -6.25 20.90
N ASP A 29 5.71 -7.20 20.42
CA ASP A 29 7.11 -7.40 20.85
C ASP A 29 8.00 -6.18 20.62
N HIS A 30 7.64 -5.29 19.67
CA HIS A 30 8.43 -4.12 19.30
C HIS A 30 7.77 -2.78 19.72
N ASP A 31 6.69 -2.81 20.47
CA ASP A 31 5.94 -1.63 20.92
C ASP A 31 5.58 -0.68 19.75
N VAL A 32 5.00 -1.23 18.69
CA VAL A 32 4.55 -0.50 17.52
C VAL A 32 3.08 -0.79 17.22
N ALA A 33 2.35 0.24 16.83
CA ALA A 33 0.99 0.10 16.34
C ALA A 33 0.98 -0.30 14.84
N LEU A 34 -0.05 -0.98 14.40
CA LEU A 34 -0.24 -1.37 13.01
C LEU A 34 -1.50 -0.70 12.43
N ALA A 35 -1.35 0.00 11.31
CA ALA A 35 -2.44 0.39 10.43
C ALA A 35 -2.19 -0.23 9.04
N PRO A 36 -2.61 -1.48 8.79
CA PRO A 36 -2.23 -2.23 7.61
C PRO A 36 -2.65 -1.53 6.32
N HIS A 37 -1.81 -1.60 5.28
CA HIS A 37 -2.12 -1.01 3.97
C HIS A 37 -3.09 -1.91 3.21
N VAL A 38 -4.38 -1.61 3.29
CA VAL A 38 -5.45 -2.46 2.75
C VAL A 38 -5.66 -2.32 1.25
N LYS A 39 -4.91 -1.41 0.57
CA LYS A 39 -4.90 -1.32 -0.91
C LYS A 39 -4.57 -2.64 -1.58
N THR A 40 -3.86 -3.54 -0.89
CA THR A 40 -3.48 -4.85 -1.42
C THR A 40 -4.70 -5.72 -1.65
N THR A 41 -5.62 -5.76 -0.70
CA THR A 41 -6.75 -6.69 -0.72
C THR A 41 -8.08 -6.02 -1.04
N MET A 42 -8.30 -4.79 -0.57
CA MET A 42 -9.59 -4.10 -0.60
C MET A 42 -10.76 -5.06 -0.31
N SER A 43 -10.64 -5.86 0.74
CA SER A 43 -11.58 -6.91 1.10
C SER A 43 -12.00 -6.75 2.56
N ALA A 44 -13.28 -6.43 2.78
CA ALA A 44 -13.83 -6.16 4.12
C ALA A 44 -13.62 -7.31 5.13
N PRO A 45 -13.78 -8.60 4.77
CA PRO A 45 -13.51 -9.71 5.69
C PRO A 45 -12.05 -9.80 6.14
N VAL A 46 -11.09 -9.46 5.28
CA VAL A 46 -9.66 -9.44 5.63
C VAL A 46 -9.39 -8.30 6.61
N VAL A 47 -9.90 -7.10 6.30
CA VAL A 47 -9.73 -5.91 7.15
C VAL A 47 -10.34 -6.12 8.53
N ALA A 48 -11.54 -6.71 8.61
CA ALA A 48 -12.19 -7.02 9.89
C ALA A 48 -11.31 -7.94 10.77
N ARG A 49 -10.65 -8.96 10.18
CA ARG A 49 -9.71 -9.83 10.91
C ARG A 49 -8.47 -9.09 11.40
N GLN A 50 -7.91 -8.20 10.58
CA GLN A 50 -6.75 -7.39 10.97
C GLN A 50 -7.07 -6.46 12.14
N LEU A 51 -8.25 -5.82 12.12
CA LEU A 51 -8.71 -4.95 13.22
C LEU A 51 -9.02 -5.76 14.48
N ALA A 52 -9.66 -6.93 14.35
CA ALA A 52 -9.90 -7.83 15.47
C ALA A 52 -8.60 -8.34 16.13
N ALA A 53 -7.50 -8.37 15.38
CA ALA A 53 -6.17 -8.75 15.88
C ALA A 53 -5.35 -7.56 16.43
N GLY A 54 -5.96 -6.38 16.62
CA GLY A 54 -5.34 -5.23 17.29
C GLY A 54 -4.80 -4.14 16.37
N ALA A 55 -5.07 -4.19 15.06
CA ALA A 55 -4.76 -3.05 14.19
C ALA A 55 -5.55 -1.79 14.64
N VAL A 56 -4.87 -0.65 14.76
CA VAL A 56 -5.44 0.59 15.33
C VAL A 56 -6.20 1.45 14.31
N GLY A 57 -6.21 1.03 13.07
CA GLY A 57 -6.82 1.68 11.93
C GLY A 57 -6.34 1.02 10.65
N VAL A 58 -6.53 1.66 9.51
CA VAL A 58 -6.08 1.14 8.21
C VAL A 58 -5.38 2.23 7.40
N THR A 59 -4.53 1.79 6.49
CA THR A 59 -3.88 2.66 5.49
C THR A 59 -4.41 2.33 4.10
N VAL A 60 -4.64 3.36 3.31
CA VAL A 60 -5.09 3.29 1.91
C VAL A 60 -4.22 4.16 1.02
N ALA A 61 -4.40 4.10 -0.30
CA ALA A 61 -3.62 4.88 -1.25
C ALA A 61 -4.38 6.07 -1.87
N THR A 62 -5.72 6.04 -1.85
CA THR A 62 -6.56 7.05 -2.51
C THR A 62 -7.77 7.44 -1.67
N VAL A 63 -8.37 8.57 -1.99
CA VAL A 63 -9.62 9.04 -1.37
C VAL A 63 -10.76 8.05 -1.61
N ASP A 64 -10.81 7.39 -2.78
CA ASP A 64 -11.84 6.40 -3.08
C ASP A 64 -11.73 5.16 -2.19
N GLN A 65 -10.51 4.66 -2.00
CA GLN A 65 -10.27 3.57 -1.05
C GLN A 65 -10.62 3.98 0.38
N ALA A 66 -10.35 5.24 0.76
CA ALA A 66 -10.78 5.76 2.06
C ALA A 66 -12.30 5.76 2.19
N ALA A 67 -13.01 6.23 1.17
CA ALA A 67 -14.47 6.24 1.15
C ALA A 67 -15.05 4.82 1.28
N THR A 68 -14.49 3.85 0.55
CA THR A 68 -14.87 2.43 0.63
C THR A 68 -14.70 1.89 2.05
N VAL A 69 -13.53 2.09 2.66
CA VAL A 69 -13.23 1.61 4.03
C VAL A 69 -14.12 2.29 5.08
N LEU A 70 -14.35 3.59 4.94
CA LEU A 70 -15.30 4.32 5.80
C LEU A 70 -16.72 3.79 5.66
N GLY A 71 -17.11 3.38 4.44
CA GLY A 71 -18.39 2.71 4.16
C GLY A 71 -18.53 1.35 4.83
N TRP A 72 -17.42 0.64 5.10
CA TRP A 72 -17.42 -0.58 5.91
C TRP A 72 -17.57 -0.33 7.42
N GLY A 73 -17.62 0.95 7.85
CA GLY A 73 -17.77 1.33 9.26
C GLY A 73 -16.46 1.56 10.02
N HIS A 74 -15.31 1.59 9.35
CA HIS A 74 -14.02 1.82 9.99
C HIS A 74 -13.67 3.31 10.00
N GLY A 75 -13.47 3.89 11.18
CA GLY A 75 -13.35 5.35 11.37
C GLY A 75 -11.92 5.91 11.37
N SER A 76 -10.87 5.09 11.46
CA SER A 76 -9.47 5.54 11.47
C SER A 76 -8.74 5.14 10.19
N VAL A 77 -8.48 6.11 9.31
CA VAL A 77 -7.92 5.89 7.97
C VAL A 77 -6.74 6.83 7.72
N LEU A 78 -5.63 6.29 7.27
CA LEU A 78 -4.49 7.04 6.76
C LEU A 78 -4.40 6.86 5.23
N ILE A 79 -4.55 7.94 4.48
CA ILE A 79 -4.24 7.97 3.04
C ILE A 79 -2.73 8.19 2.92
N ALA A 80 -1.99 7.11 2.61
CA ALA A 80 -0.53 7.18 2.45
C ALA A 80 -0.16 7.74 1.06
N ASN A 81 -0.62 8.94 0.79
CA ASN A 81 -0.41 9.70 -0.44
C ASN A 81 -0.79 11.16 -0.21
N GLU A 82 -0.32 12.04 -1.09
CA GLU A 82 -0.75 13.43 -1.19
C GLU A 82 -2.12 13.50 -1.88
N VAL A 83 -3.02 14.30 -1.33
CA VAL A 83 -4.30 14.62 -1.95
C VAL A 83 -4.25 16.09 -2.36
N VAL A 84 -4.05 16.34 -3.66
CA VAL A 84 -3.85 17.70 -4.20
C VAL A 84 -4.87 18.08 -5.27
N ASP A 85 -5.59 17.10 -5.81
CA ASP A 85 -6.64 17.39 -6.78
C ASP A 85 -7.89 17.96 -6.09
N PRO A 86 -8.56 18.96 -6.72
CA PRO A 86 -9.69 19.66 -6.09
C PRO A 86 -10.87 18.74 -5.76
N TYR A 87 -11.11 17.71 -6.57
CA TYR A 87 -12.25 16.79 -6.37
C TYR A 87 -11.96 15.82 -5.24
N GLY A 88 -10.74 15.29 -5.16
CA GLY A 88 -10.28 14.47 -4.04
C GLY A 88 -10.36 15.22 -2.72
N LEU A 89 -9.88 16.46 -2.69
CA LEU A 89 -9.96 17.32 -1.49
C LEU A 89 -11.41 17.63 -1.10
N ALA A 90 -12.27 18.00 -2.05
CA ALA A 90 -13.69 18.27 -1.79
C ALA A 90 -14.41 17.02 -1.25
N ARG A 91 -14.15 15.85 -1.85
CA ARG A 91 -14.69 14.57 -1.38
C ARG A 91 -14.20 14.23 0.03
N LEU A 92 -12.91 14.44 0.30
CA LEU A 92 -12.32 14.21 1.62
C LEU A 92 -12.97 15.11 2.67
N ARG A 93 -13.19 16.38 2.36
CA ARG A 93 -13.92 17.31 3.22
C ARG A 93 -15.35 16.84 3.52
N THR A 94 -16.08 16.38 2.50
CA THR A 94 -17.42 15.80 2.66
C THR A 94 -17.39 14.56 3.57
N LEU A 95 -16.48 13.63 3.34
CA LEU A 95 -16.32 12.43 4.15
C LEU A 95 -16.07 12.76 5.63
N LEU A 96 -15.30 13.80 5.91
CA LEU A 96 -15.04 14.26 7.28
C LEU A 96 -16.23 14.98 7.89
N ALA A 97 -16.93 15.84 7.13
CA ALA A 97 -18.06 16.62 7.61
C ALA A 97 -19.31 15.77 7.91
N GLU A 98 -19.60 14.77 7.08
CA GLU A 98 -20.80 13.94 7.16
C GLU A 98 -20.63 12.69 8.02
N GLY A 99 -19.42 12.41 8.46
CA GLY A 99 -19.11 11.22 9.25
C GLY A 99 -19.42 11.37 10.74
N PRO A 100 -19.39 10.24 11.49
CA PRO A 100 -19.40 10.27 12.95
C PRO A 100 -18.28 11.17 13.48
N GLY A 101 -18.50 11.90 14.56
CA GLY A 101 -17.55 12.87 15.10
C GLY A 101 -16.20 12.32 15.58
N ASN A 102 -16.07 10.99 15.67
CA ASN A 102 -14.81 10.28 15.95
C ASN A 102 -14.09 9.78 14.70
N ARG A 103 -14.53 10.15 13.49
CA ARG A 103 -13.87 9.77 12.24
C ARG A 103 -12.56 10.53 12.09
N GLN A 104 -11.49 9.80 11.85
CA GLN A 104 -10.15 10.34 11.60
C GLN A 104 -9.69 9.92 10.21
N VAL A 105 -9.50 10.89 9.33
CA VAL A 105 -8.86 10.65 8.03
C VAL A 105 -7.68 11.58 7.92
N ARG A 106 -6.51 10.99 7.70
CA ARG A 106 -5.22 11.67 7.55
C ARG A 106 -4.70 11.47 6.14
N CYS A 107 -3.91 12.43 5.63
CA CYS A 107 -3.17 12.24 4.39
C CYS A 107 -1.76 12.82 4.50
N PHE A 108 -0.96 12.65 3.46
CA PHE A 108 0.39 13.20 3.41
C PHE A 108 0.39 14.60 2.79
N ILE A 109 1.46 15.34 3.11
CA ILE A 109 1.76 16.63 2.53
C ILE A 109 3.28 16.78 2.37
N ASP A 110 3.73 17.29 1.22
CA ASP A 110 5.16 17.45 0.89
C ASP A 110 5.53 18.77 0.23
N SER A 111 4.55 19.63 -0.06
CA SER A 111 4.78 20.84 -0.85
C SER A 111 3.91 22.03 -0.41
N ALA A 112 4.42 23.24 -0.58
CA ALA A 112 3.66 24.46 -0.33
C ALA A 112 2.39 24.56 -1.20
N ALA A 113 2.47 24.08 -2.45
CA ALA A 113 1.30 24.03 -3.33
C ALA A 113 0.22 23.08 -2.79
N GLY A 114 0.62 21.94 -2.22
CA GLY A 114 -0.28 21.01 -1.55
C GLY A 114 -0.97 21.62 -0.34
N VAL A 115 -0.21 22.38 0.50
CA VAL A 115 -0.78 23.14 1.64
C VAL A 115 -1.83 24.14 1.14
N VAL A 116 -1.51 24.93 0.13
CA VAL A 116 -2.44 25.93 -0.44
C VAL A 116 -3.70 25.26 -1.00
N ALA A 117 -3.55 24.15 -1.73
CA ALA A 117 -4.69 23.43 -2.29
C ALA A 117 -5.60 22.87 -1.19
N ALA A 118 -5.02 22.24 -0.17
CA ALA A 118 -5.78 21.69 0.95
C ALA A 118 -6.43 22.80 1.79
N HIS A 119 -5.69 23.85 2.12
CA HIS A 119 -6.21 25.01 2.86
C HIS A 119 -7.41 25.62 2.14
N HIS A 120 -7.33 25.88 0.83
CA HIS A 120 -8.43 26.45 0.05
C HIS A 120 -9.74 25.67 0.21
N VAL A 121 -9.67 24.36 0.32
CA VAL A 121 -10.86 23.50 0.49
C VAL A 121 -11.30 23.42 1.95
N PHE A 122 -10.35 23.39 2.89
CA PHE A 122 -10.62 23.17 4.32
C PHE A 122 -10.76 24.47 5.14
N ASP A 123 -10.47 25.64 4.58
CA ASP A 123 -10.72 26.92 5.24
C ASP A 123 -12.23 27.18 5.32
N GLY A 124 -12.88 26.55 6.26
CA GLY A 124 -14.33 26.66 6.54
C GLY A 124 -14.64 27.52 7.77
N GLY A 125 -13.66 28.32 8.24
CA GLY A 125 -13.77 29.07 9.48
C GLY A 125 -13.82 28.14 10.71
N SER A 126 -14.30 28.65 11.85
CA SER A 126 -14.27 27.96 13.16
C SER A 126 -15.13 26.68 13.28
N HIS A 127 -15.92 26.34 12.28
CA HIS A 127 -16.88 25.23 12.33
C HIS A 127 -16.69 24.18 11.21
N GLY A 128 -15.67 24.34 10.36
CA GLY A 128 -15.36 23.37 9.31
C GLY A 128 -14.60 22.14 9.82
N PRO A 129 -14.62 21.02 9.08
CA PRO A 129 -13.76 19.88 9.42
C PRO A 129 -12.29 20.28 9.27
N VAL A 130 -11.45 19.76 10.16
CA VAL A 130 -9.98 19.95 10.10
C VAL A 130 -9.37 18.72 9.44
N LEU A 131 -8.47 18.92 8.48
CA LEU A 131 -7.69 17.86 7.87
C LEU A 131 -6.39 17.67 8.66
N GLU A 132 -6.23 16.51 9.27
CA GLU A 132 -4.97 16.09 9.87
C GLU A 132 -4.00 15.64 8.77
N VAL A 133 -2.77 16.20 8.77
CA VAL A 133 -1.75 15.87 7.78
C VAL A 133 -0.47 15.37 8.43
N LEU A 134 0.22 14.43 7.75
CA LEU A 134 1.57 14.03 8.06
C LEU A 134 2.50 14.56 6.97
N LEU A 135 3.62 15.12 7.39
CA LEU A 135 4.68 15.54 6.48
C LEU A 135 5.34 14.30 5.88
N ASP A 136 5.31 14.15 4.55
CA ASP A 136 5.97 13.03 3.87
C ASP A 136 7.46 13.32 3.67
N VAL A 137 8.29 12.32 3.94
CA VAL A 137 9.75 12.37 3.77
C VAL A 137 10.18 11.36 2.73
N GLY A 138 10.69 11.86 1.62
CA GLY A 138 11.11 11.02 0.50
C GLY A 138 12.63 10.76 0.45
N THR A 139 12.99 9.80 -0.40
CA THR A 139 14.39 9.49 -0.71
C THR A 139 14.90 10.33 -1.88
N PRO A 140 16.20 10.65 -1.96
CA PRO A 140 16.80 11.28 -3.13
C PRO A 140 16.49 10.46 -4.41
N GLY A 141 15.99 11.12 -5.46
CA GLY A 141 15.59 10.45 -6.70
C GLY A 141 14.35 9.53 -6.59
N GLY A 142 13.73 9.46 -5.42
CA GLY A 142 12.52 8.68 -5.18
C GLY A 142 11.23 9.41 -5.59
N ARG A 143 10.10 8.95 -5.02
CA ARG A 143 8.76 9.48 -5.32
C ARG A 143 8.52 10.85 -4.66
N THR A 144 7.44 10.98 -3.91
CA THR A 144 6.99 12.15 -3.14
C THR A 144 7.88 12.46 -1.93
N GLY A 145 7.54 13.47 -1.18
CA GLY A 145 8.11 13.81 0.12
C GLY A 145 9.22 14.88 0.07
N VAL A 146 9.40 15.59 1.17
CA VAL A 146 10.51 16.53 1.37
C VAL A 146 11.86 15.80 1.41
N ARG A 147 12.95 16.49 1.10
CA ARG A 147 14.28 15.89 0.99
C ARG A 147 15.25 16.29 2.10
N ASP A 148 14.96 17.37 2.80
CA ASP A 148 15.81 17.88 3.86
C ASP A 148 15.01 18.59 4.98
N VAL A 149 15.67 18.78 6.12
CA VAL A 149 15.10 19.41 7.32
C VAL A 149 14.60 20.83 7.04
N ARG A 150 15.29 21.62 6.21
CA ARG A 150 14.89 23.01 5.94
C ARG A 150 13.59 23.08 5.16
N GLN A 151 13.39 22.15 4.19
CA GLN A 151 12.12 22.04 3.48
C GLN A 151 11.02 21.61 4.47
N ALA A 152 11.30 20.62 5.33
CA ALA A 152 10.36 20.13 6.33
C ALA A 152 9.88 21.22 7.28
N ARG A 153 10.82 22.00 7.86
CA ARG A 153 10.47 23.12 8.77
C ARG A 153 9.60 24.17 8.07
N ARG A 154 10.01 24.63 6.88
CA ARG A 154 9.21 25.61 6.12
C ARG A 154 7.80 25.09 5.83
N LEU A 155 7.67 23.79 5.52
CA LEU A 155 6.37 23.18 5.25
C LEU A 155 5.54 23.07 6.53
N ALA A 156 6.13 22.68 7.66
CA ALA A 156 5.48 22.65 8.95
C ALA A 156 4.96 24.04 9.39
N GLU A 157 5.77 25.09 9.19
CA GLU A 157 5.35 26.49 9.41
C GLU A 157 4.15 26.86 8.55
N LEU A 158 4.15 26.50 7.27
CA LEU A 158 3.04 26.77 6.35
C LEU A 158 1.76 26.01 6.76
N VAL A 159 1.85 24.74 7.18
CA VAL A 159 0.68 23.99 7.68
C VAL A 159 0.12 24.65 8.93
N ARG A 160 0.96 25.01 9.91
CA ARG A 160 0.52 25.69 11.12
C ARG A 160 -0.15 27.05 10.86
N ALA A 161 0.27 27.74 9.78
CA ALA A 161 -0.32 29.02 9.38
C ALA A 161 -1.59 28.86 8.52
N ALA A 162 -2.00 27.63 8.16
CA ALA A 162 -3.12 27.34 7.27
C ALA A 162 -4.34 26.84 8.06
N PRO A 163 -5.32 27.71 8.41
CA PRO A 163 -6.55 27.28 9.06
C PRO A 163 -7.23 26.11 8.32
N GLY A 164 -7.81 25.18 9.07
CA GLY A 164 -8.41 23.95 8.52
C GLY A 164 -7.44 22.80 8.30
N LEU A 165 -6.13 23.03 8.48
CA LEU A 165 -5.11 21.96 8.50
C LEU A 165 -4.53 21.81 9.89
N ARG A 166 -4.02 20.62 10.21
CA ARG A 166 -3.33 20.30 11.45
C ARG A 166 -2.17 19.36 11.18
N LEU A 167 -0.95 19.76 11.51
CA LEU A 167 0.21 18.87 11.43
C LEU A 167 0.19 17.91 12.63
N VAL A 168 0.07 16.60 12.36
CA VAL A 168 -0.02 15.59 13.42
C VAL A 168 1.13 14.58 13.39
N GLY A 169 2.11 14.76 12.53
CA GLY A 169 3.26 13.86 12.50
C GLY A 169 4.04 13.87 11.19
N VAL A 170 4.89 12.87 11.05
CA VAL A 170 5.74 12.66 9.88
C VAL A 170 5.60 11.23 9.39
N ALA A 171 5.69 11.06 8.08
CA ALA A 171 5.70 9.76 7.43
C ALA A 171 6.89 9.62 6.49
N GLY A 172 7.28 8.38 6.20
CA GLY A 172 8.25 8.03 5.17
C GLY A 172 7.97 6.63 4.64
N TYR A 173 8.67 6.23 3.58
CA TYR A 173 8.56 4.88 3.03
C TYR A 173 9.91 4.38 2.53
N GLU A 174 10.42 3.36 3.15
CA GLU A 174 11.71 2.73 2.87
C GLU A 174 11.66 1.73 1.72
N GLY A 175 10.49 1.25 1.33
CA GLY A 175 10.27 0.23 0.30
C GLY A 175 10.48 0.73 -1.14
N VAL A 176 11.10 1.90 -1.33
CA VAL A 176 11.68 2.35 -2.61
C VAL A 176 13.07 1.75 -2.85
N ALA A 177 13.70 1.20 -1.81
CA ALA A 177 14.94 0.44 -1.94
C ALA A 177 14.69 -0.89 -2.69
N PRO A 178 15.73 -1.50 -3.29
CA PRO A 178 15.62 -2.83 -3.89
C PRO A 178 15.13 -3.87 -2.87
N ASN A 179 14.32 -4.83 -3.32
CA ASN A 179 13.83 -5.93 -2.47
C ASN A 179 14.93 -6.99 -2.25
N THR A 180 16.02 -6.58 -1.63
CA THR A 180 17.15 -7.44 -1.22
C THR A 180 17.56 -7.12 0.20
N ARG A 181 18.36 -7.99 0.81
CA ARG A 181 18.91 -7.78 2.15
C ARG A 181 20.43 -7.69 2.16
N ASP A 182 21.04 -7.34 1.03
CA ASP A 182 22.47 -7.06 0.97
C ASP A 182 22.84 -5.82 1.79
N ALA A 183 24.12 -5.72 2.16
CA ALA A 183 24.61 -4.67 3.05
C ALA A 183 24.39 -3.25 2.50
N GLY A 184 24.46 -3.08 1.18
CA GLY A 184 24.24 -1.78 0.53
C GLY A 184 22.77 -1.34 0.62
N THR A 185 21.85 -2.26 0.35
CA THR A 185 20.40 -2.01 0.49
C THR A 185 20.04 -1.70 1.94
N ILE A 186 20.51 -2.49 2.90
CA ILE A 186 20.24 -2.25 4.32
C ILE A 186 20.78 -0.88 4.77
N ALA A 187 22.00 -0.52 4.38
CA ALA A 187 22.58 0.78 4.71
C ALA A 187 21.77 1.96 4.12
N ALA A 188 21.25 1.81 2.89
CA ALA A 188 20.40 2.83 2.27
C ALA A 188 19.05 2.96 2.98
N VAL A 189 18.45 1.85 3.39
CA VAL A 189 17.21 1.82 4.18
C VAL A 189 17.43 2.48 5.55
N ASP A 190 18.50 2.12 6.26
CA ASP A 190 18.84 2.72 7.55
C ASP A 190 19.07 4.23 7.45
N ALA A 191 19.81 4.68 6.45
CA ALA A 191 20.04 6.09 6.20
C ALA A 191 18.72 6.86 5.94
N HIS A 192 17.75 6.22 5.26
CA HIS A 192 16.44 6.83 5.06
C HIS A 192 15.61 6.85 6.35
N CYS A 193 15.55 5.74 7.08
CA CYS A 193 14.83 5.68 8.37
C CYS A 193 15.39 6.71 9.36
N GLY A 194 16.71 6.83 9.46
CA GLY A 194 17.37 7.86 10.27
C GLY A 194 16.98 9.28 9.86
N ARG A 195 16.95 9.57 8.56
CA ARG A 195 16.53 10.89 8.05
C ARG A 195 15.07 11.20 8.40
N VAL A 196 14.16 10.24 8.28
CA VAL A 196 12.75 10.43 8.67
C VAL A 196 12.64 10.74 10.16
N ARG A 197 13.39 10.01 11.01
CA ARG A 197 13.46 10.26 12.45
C ARG A 197 14.01 11.65 12.75
N ASP A 198 15.14 12.05 12.15
CA ASP A 198 15.76 13.35 12.39
C ASP A 198 14.81 14.50 12.03
N ILE A 199 14.09 14.37 10.90
CA ILE A 199 13.07 15.34 10.49
C ILE A 199 11.91 15.35 11.49
N TYR A 200 11.43 14.20 11.95
CA TYR A 200 10.36 14.10 12.95
C TYR A 200 10.71 14.86 14.23
N LEU A 201 11.93 14.66 14.73
CA LEU A 201 12.42 15.34 15.93
C LEU A 201 12.55 16.85 15.73
N ASP A 202 13.04 17.27 14.56
CA ASP A 202 13.27 18.68 14.25
C ASP A 202 11.97 19.48 14.09
N VAL A 203 10.89 18.86 13.59
CA VAL A 203 9.60 19.52 13.40
C VAL A 203 8.62 19.28 14.56
N ALA A 204 9.02 18.62 15.63
CA ALA A 204 8.14 18.23 16.74
C ALA A 204 7.41 19.42 17.40
N GLU A 205 8.04 20.59 17.47
CA GLU A 205 7.44 21.83 18.00
C GLU A 205 6.24 22.34 17.18
N PHE A 206 6.03 21.83 15.97
CA PHE A 206 4.92 22.19 15.10
C PHE A 206 3.73 21.25 15.20
N PHE A 207 3.85 20.12 15.90
CA PHE A 207 2.73 19.18 16.04
C PHE A 207 1.61 19.78 16.88
N GLU A 208 0.40 19.68 16.38
CA GLU A 208 -0.81 20.21 16.99
C GLU A 208 -1.67 19.07 17.56
N THR A 209 -1.03 18.14 18.25
CA THR A 209 -1.65 16.96 18.88
C THR A 209 -0.77 16.50 20.04
N ASP A 210 -1.38 15.91 21.06
CA ASP A 210 -0.73 15.21 22.17
C ASP A 210 -0.32 13.76 21.82
N ARG A 211 -0.71 13.29 20.63
CA ARG A 211 -0.36 11.96 20.11
C ARG A 211 0.23 12.05 18.70
N PRO A 212 1.42 12.65 18.56
CA PRO A 212 2.04 12.79 17.25
C PRO A 212 2.39 11.43 16.64
N VAL A 213 2.28 11.34 15.32
CA VAL A 213 2.45 10.08 14.58
C VAL A 213 3.81 10.05 13.89
N PHE A 214 4.64 9.06 14.22
CA PHE A 214 5.78 8.65 13.41
C PHE A 214 5.38 7.43 12.60
N SER A 215 5.30 7.54 11.27
CA SER A 215 4.79 6.45 10.45
C SER A 215 5.71 6.06 9.32
N MET A 216 6.13 4.81 9.35
CA MET A 216 6.91 4.13 8.29
C MET A 216 6.50 2.66 8.21
N GLY A 217 7.21 1.87 7.42
CA GLY A 217 7.14 0.41 7.43
C GLY A 217 6.29 -0.17 6.30
N GLY A 218 6.97 -0.66 5.29
CA GLY A 218 6.44 -1.63 4.33
C GLY A 218 6.62 -3.06 4.84
N SER A 219 6.36 -4.04 3.97
CA SER A 219 6.49 -5.47 4.34
C SER A 219 7.91 -6.02 4.20
N ALA A 220 8.86 -5.24 3.62
CA ALA A 220 10.23 -5.71 3.37
C ALA A 220 11.21 -5.41 4.51
N PHE A 221 11.06 -4.24 5.18
CA PHE A 221 12.07 -3.73 6.11
C PHE A 221 11.49 -3.22 7.45
N PRO A 222 10.43 -3.82 8.04
CA PRO A 222 9.87 -3.33 9.30
C PRO A 222 10.88 -3.38 10.45
N ASP A 223 11.82 -4.34 10.46
CA ASP A 223 12.92 -4.44 11.42
C ASP A 223 13.86 -3.23 11.38
N ARG A 224 14.10 -2.68 10.19
CA ARG A 224 14.94 -1.48 10.04
C ARG A 224 14.22 -0.24 10.53
N VAL A 225 12.91 -0.15 10.26
CA VAL A 225 12.08 0.93 10.80
C VAL A 225 12.09 0.93 12.32
N VAL A 226 11.89 -0.25 12.95
CA VAL A 226 11.91 -0.39 14.40
C VAL A 226 13.24 0.04 15.02
N ALA A 227 14.37 -0.24 14.35
CA ALA A 227 15.69 0.18 14.81
C ALA A 227 15.89 1.72 14.83
N HIS A 228 15.02 2.49 14.19
CA HIS A 228 15.11 3.95 14.07
C HIS A 228 13.89 4.70 14.67
N LEU A 229 13.05 4.04 15.45
CA LEU A 229 11.89 4.68 16.06
C LEU A 229 12.30 5.80 17.03
N PRO A 230 11.56 6.93 17.10
CA PRO A 230 11.72 7.88 18.18
C PRO A 230 11.31 7.25 19.52
N THR A 231 12.00 7.63 20.60
CA THR A 231 11.68 7.17 21.94
C THR A 231 10.62 8.06 22.59
N GLU A 232 10.03 7.59 23.69
CA GLU A 232 9.12 8.41 24.51
C GLU A 232 9.79 9.66 25.07
N ALA A 233 11.10 9.59 25.35
CA ALA A 233 11.87 10.73 25.83
C ALA A 233 12.18 11.75 24.72
N ASP A 234 12.23 11.32 23.46
CA ASP A 234 12.45 12.23 22.32
C ASP A 234 11.20 13.13 22.08
N VAL A 235 10.02 12.50 21.95
CA VAL A 235 8.73 13.20 21.76
C VAL A 235 7.66 12.41 22.50
N PRO A 236 7.18 12.90 23.65
CA PRO A 236 6.17 12.21 24.44
C PRO A 236 4.86 11.97 23.69
N GLY A 237 4.22 10.84 23.94
CA GLY A 237 2.95 10.45 23.33
C GLY A 237 3.06 9.99 21.89
N THR A 238 4.27 9.80 21.34
CA THR A 238 4.48 9.36 19.95
C THR A 238 3.79 8.03 19.64
N VAL A 239 2.91 8.04 18.66
CA VAL A 239 2.33 6.84 18.05
C VAL A 239 3.29 6.32 16.96
N ARG A 240 3.96 5.22 17.22
CA ARG A 240 4.88 4.53 16.30
C ARG A 240 4.06 3.62 15.40
N LEU A 241 3.81 4.02 14.16
CA LEU A 241 2.80 3.40 13.30
C LEU A 241 3.42 2.71 12.08
N LEU A 242 3.30 1.39 11.99
CA LEU A 242 3.63 0.61 10.81
C LEU A 242 2.45 0.53 9.84
N ARG A 243 2.76 0.41 8.53
CA ARG A 243 1.75 0.35 7.47
C ARG A 243 1.89 -0.87 6.57
N SER A 244 2.59 -1.91 7.00
CA SER A 244 2.78 -3.14 6.23
C SER A 244 1.44 -3.71 5.77
N GLY A 245 1.31 -4.07 4.49
CA GLY A 245 0.06 -4.57 3.91
C GLY A 245 0.19 -5.98 3.35
N CYS A 246 1.23 -6.24 2.55
CA CYS A 246 1.42 -7.52 1.86
C CYS A 246 1.67 -8.71 2.81
N TYR A 247 2.07 -8.46 4.05
CA TYR A 247 2.28 -9.50 5.05
C TYR A 247 1.05 -10.41 5.19
N VAL A 248 -0.14 -9.87 5.03
CA VAL A 248 -1.41 -10.57 5.29
C VAL A 248 -1.60 -11.80 4.40
N THR A 249 -1.17 -11.70 3.15
CA THR A 249 -1.17 -12.84 2.21
C THR A 249 0.23 -13.39 1.97
N HIS A 250 1.26 -12.61 2.34
CA HIS A 250 2.65 -12.94 1.99
C HIS A 250 2.75 -13.26 0.49
N ASP A 251 3.85 -13.88 0.05
CA ASP A 251 4.00 -14.36 -1.33
C ASP A 251 5.01 -15.51 -1.44
N HIS A 252 5.14 -16.05 -2.65
CA HIS A 252 6.09 -17.11 -2.96
C HIS A 252 7.40 -16.58 -3.57
N GLY A 253 7.56 -15.24 -3.65
CA GLY A 253 8.68 -14.63 -4.36
C GLY A 253 9.39 -13.56 -3.53
N VAL A 254 8.98 -12.31 -3.69
CA VAL A 254 9.69 -11.14 -3.13
C VAL A 254 9.73 -11.17 -1.62
N TYR A 255 8.57 -11.15 -0.96
CA TYR A 255 8.52 -11.08 0.52
C TYR A 255 8.96 -12.36 1.19
N ALA A 256 8.80 -13.53 0.54
CA ALA A 256 9.36 -14.78 1.04
C ALA A 256 10.88 -14.73 1.25
N ARG A 257 11.59 -13.88 0.47
CA ARG A 257 13.05 -13.73 0.58
C ARG A 257 13.49 -12.58 1.48
N VAL A 258 12.66 -11.53 1.64
CA VAL A 258 13.13 -10.30 2.29
C VAL A 258 12.42 -9.96 3.59
N SER A 259 11.25 -10.54 3.87
CA SER A 259 10.53 -10.27 5.11
C SER A 259 11.31 -10.77 6.32
N PRO A 260 11.57 -9.91 7.33
CA PRO A 260 12.24 -10.31 8.55
C PRO A 260 11.29 -10.93 9.59
N ILE A 261 9.98 -10.91 9.35
CA ILE A 261 8.97 -11.38 10.31
C ILE A 261 8.85 -12.89 10.21
N PRO A 262 9.14 -13.62 11.30
CA PRO A 262 9.08 -15.08 11.29
C PRO A 262 7.63 -15.58 11.25
N GLY A 263 7.42 -16.75 10.63
CA GLY A 263 6.14 -17.45 10.65
C GLY A 263 5.13 -16.99 9.58
N LEU A 264 5.47 -15.98 8.77
CA LEU A 264 4.65 -15.61 7.62
C LEU A 264 4.72 -16.70 6.55
N VAL A 265 3.57 -17.02 5.95
CA VAL A 265 3.46 -18.04 4.90
C VAL A 265 2.59 -17.52 3.75
N PRO A 266 2.87 -17.93 2.50
CA PRO A 266 2.01 -17.57 1.37
C PRO A 266 0.59 -18.11 1.57
N ALA A 267 -0.41 -17.23 1.41
CA ALA A 267 -1.82 -17.57 1.58
C ALA A 267 -2.62 -17.45 0.27
N LEU A 268 -1.99 -16.95 -0.81
CA LEU A 268 -2.71 -16.61 -2.04
C LEU A 268 -2.15 -17.39 -3.22
N THR A 269 -3.04 -18.05 -3.98
CA THR A 269 -2.70 -18.81 -5.17
C THR A 269 -3.74 -18.62 -6.28
N VAL A 270 -3.36 -18.92 -7.55
CA VAL A 270 -4.28 -18.99 -8.67
C VAL A 270 -4.27 -20.41 -9.24
N ARG A 271 -5.44 -21.03 -9.35
CA ARG A 271 -5.62 -22.31 -10.02
C ARG A 271 -6.09 -22.14 -11.46
N ALA A 272 -5.49 -22.91 -12.36
CA ALA A 272 -5.82 -22.88 -13.78
C ALA A 272 -5.63 -24.25 -14.44
N VAL A 273 -6.19 -24.42 -15.63
CA VAL A 273 -6.16 -25.69 -16.38
C VAL A 273 -5.12 -25.62 -17.49
N VAL A 274 -4.40 -26.72 -17.71
CA VAL A 274 -3.54 -26.92 -18.88
C VAL A 274 -4.44 -27.10 -20.13
N VAL A 275 -4.34 -26.16 -21.07
CA VAL A 275 -5.19 -26.11 -22.26
C VAL A 275 -4.50 -26.68 -23.49
N SER A 276 -3.16 -26.78 -23.50
CA SER A 276 -2.40 -27.35 -24.62
C SER A 276 -1.05 -27.90 -24.17
N VAL A 277 -0.58 -28.96 -24.82
CA VAL A 277 0.76 -29.52 -24.66
C VAL A 277 1.32 -29.78 -26.07
N PRO A 278 2.12 -28.80 -26.60
CA PRO A 278 2.63 -28.88 -27.99
C PRO A 278 3.61 -30.01 -28.29
N GLY A 279 4.17 -30.67 -27.29
CA GLY A 279 5.06 -31.82 -27.47
C GLY A 279 6.55 -31.50 -27.51
N ASP A 280 6.92 -30.23 -27.30
CA ASP A 280 8.32 -29.75 -27.23
C ASP A 280 8.82 -29.55 -25.78
N GLY A 281 8.18 -30.22 -24.81
CA GLY A 281 8.46 -30.06 -23.39
C GLY A 281 7.73 -28.88 -22.75
N THR A 282 6.91 -28.13 -23.50
CA THR A 282 6.11 -27.03 -22.99
C THR A 282 4.67 -27.45 -22.68
N ALA A 283 4.03 -26.68 -21.79
CA ALA A 283 2.59 -26.71 -21.55
C ALA A 283 2.03 -25.30 -21.56
N VAL A 284 0.82 -25.13 -22.09
CA VAL A 284 0.10 -23.86 -22.09
C VAL A 284 -1.05 -23.96 -21.10
N VAL A 285 -1.13 -22.99 -20.19
CA VAL A 285 -2.14 -22.91 -19.13
C VAL A 285 -3.10 -21.76 -19.42
N GLY A 286 -4.39 -21.97 -19.17
CA GLY A 286 -5.47 -21.00 -19.39
C GLY A 286 -5.52 -19.92 -18.29
N ALA A 287 -4.39 -19.31 -17.98
CA ALA A 287 -4.27 -18.12 -17.12
C ALA A 287 -3.10 -17.28 -17.62
N GLY A 288 -3.22 -15.97 -17.60
CA GLY A 288 -2.17 -15.07 -18.10
C GLY A 288 -2.10 -13.76 -17.32
N LYS A 289 -1.66 -12.69 -17.98
CA LYS A 289 -1.50 -11.35 -17.38
C LYS A 289 -2.80 -10.79 -16.81
N ARG A 290 -3.96 -11.26 -17.26
CA ARG A 290 -5.26 -10.85 -16.74
C ARG A 290 -5.59 -11.51 -15.41
N ASP A 291 -4.93 -12.62 -15.09
CA ASP A 291 -5.23 -13.48 -13.96
C ASP A 291 -4.10 -13.49 -12.93
N LEU A 292 -2.86 -13.35 -13.39
CA LEU A 292 -1.64 -13.50 -12.62
C LEU A 292 -0.88 -12.17 -12.51
N PRO A 293 -0.43 -11.74 -11.32
CA PRO A 293 0.50 -10.63 -11.17
C PRO A 293 1.86 -11.00 -11.78
N TYR A 294 2.51 -10.01 -12.40
CA TYR A 294 3.80 -10.17 -13.08
C TYR A 294 4.68 -8.92 -12.96
N ASP A 295 4.31 -8.01 -12.07
CA ASP A 295 4.92 -6.69 -11.89
C ASP A 295 6.27 -6.75 -11.14
N ALA A 296 6.52 -7.81 -10.38
CA ALA A 296 7.80 -8.03 -9.71
C ALA A 296 8.58 -9.19 -10.33
N GLU A 297 8.00 -10.39 -10.34
CA GLU A 297 8.60 -11.60 -10.90
C GLU A 297 7.51 -12.48 -11.51
N ALA A 298 7.90 -13.46 -12.32
CA ALA A 298 6.97 -14.46 -12.82
C ALA A 298 6.36 -15.26 -11.65
N PRO A 299 5.08 -15.65 -11.73
CA PRO A 299 4.49 -16.57 -10.76
C PRO A 299 5.22 -17.93 -10.80
N VAL A 300 5.21 -18.64 -9.67
CA VAL A 300 5.86 -19.94 -9.53
C VAL A 300 4.81 -21.05 -9.52
N LEU A 301 5.15 -22.21 -10.06
CA LEU A 301 4.28 -23.40 -9.98
C LEU A 301 4.45 -24.02 -8.60
N VAL A 302 3.37 -24.13 -7.82
CA VAL A 302 3.42 -24.68 -6.44
C VAL A 302 2.76 -26.04 -6.33
N SER A 303 1.80 -26.36 -7.18
CA SER A 303 1.21 -27.69 -7.24
C SER A 303 0.66 -28.02 -8.63
N SER A 304 0.49 -29.31 -8.90
CA SER A 304 -0.24 -29.82 -10.07
C SER A 304 -1.01 -31.09 -9.74
N ALA A 305 -2.12 -31.30 -10.44
CA ALA A 305 -2.98 -32.47 -10.28
C ALA A 305 -3.67 -32.81 -11.59
N THR A 306 -4.07 -34.07 -11.75
CA THR A 306 -4.99 -34.50 -12.82
C THR A 306 -6.39 -33.93 -12.63
N ALA A 307 -7.21 -33.94 -13.64
CA ALA A 307 -8.61 -33.46 -13.60
C ALA A 307 -9.44 -34.12 -12.48
N ASP A 308 -9.14 -35.36 -12.13
CA ASP A 308 -9.77 -36.11 -11.02
C ASP A 308 -9.14 -35.86 -9.65
N GLY A 309 -8.20 -34.89 -9.56
CA GLY A 309 -7.61 -34.42 -8.30
C GLY A 309 -6.38 -35.22 -7.82
N ARG A 310 -5.89 -36.21 -8.57
CA ARG A 310 -4.68 -36.96 -8.21
C ARG A 310 -3.46 -36.05 -8.36
N ARG A 311 -2.70 -35.84 -7.29
CA ARG A 311 -1.48 -35.03 -7.29
C ARG A 311 -0.45 -35.52 -8.31
N LYS A 312 0.19 -34.57 -8.98
CA LYS A 312 1.34 -34.77 -9.89
C LYS A 312 2.55 -34.01 -9.37
N PRO A 313 3.76 -34.46 -9.66
CA PRO A 313 4.96 -33.68 -9.34
C PRO A 313 4.99 -32.37 -10.15
N VAL A 314 5.42 -31.28 -9.53
CA VAL A 314 5.67 -30.00 -10.21
C VAL A 314 6.94 -30.10 -11.07
N GLY A 315 7.93 -30.87 -10.64
CA GLY A 315 9.20 -31.04 -11.31
C GLY A 315 9.98 -29.71 -11.38
N THR A 316 10.59 -29.47 -12.54
CA THR A 316 11.36 -28.26 -12.87
C THR A 316 10.55 -27.26 -13.69
N ALA A 317 9.24 -27.46 -13.83
CA ALA A 317 8.41 -26.59 -14.64
C ALA A 317 8.43 -25.13 -14.15
N THR A 318 8.68 -24.21 -15.08
CA THR A 318 8.78 -22.78 -14.81
C THR A 318 7.95 -21.98 -15.79
N VAL A 319 7.49 -20.79 -15.38
CA VAL A 319 6.79 -19.86 -16.26
C VAL A 319 7.79 -19.17 -17.17
N ARG A 320 7.79 -19.54 -18.46
CA ARG A 320 8.64 -18.95 -19.49
C ARG A 320 8.09 -17.65 -20.06
N ALA A 321 6.76 -17.54 -20.21
CA ALA A 321 6.11 -16.38 -20.77
C ALA A 321 4.66 -16.25 -20.28
N LEU A 322 4.19 -15.00 -20.17
CA LEU A 322 2.80 -14.66 -19.90
C LEU A 322 2.24 -13.85 -21.07
N TYR A 323 1.14 -14.32 -21.62
CA TYR A 323 0.26 -13.59 -22.54
C TYR A 323 -1.00 -13.12 -21.80
N ASP A 324 -1.96 -12.52 -22.49
CA ASP A 324 -3.17 -12.00 -21.83
C ASP A 324 -3.91 -13.06 -21.01
N HIS A 325 -4.21 -14.20 -21.62
CA HIS A 325 -4.96 -15.32 -21.00
C HIS A 325 -4.22 -16.65 -21.02
N HIS A 326 -2.91 -16.63 -21.27
CA HIS A 326 -2.11 -17.85 -21.30
C HIS A 326 -0.78 -17.66 -20.57
N ALA A 327 -0.38 -18.67 -19.80
CA ALA A 327 0.98 -18.88 -19.32
C ALA A 327 1.60 -20.03 -20.11
N VAL A 328 2.82 -19.84 -20.60
CA VAL A 328 3.62 -20.91 -21.22
C VAL A 328 4.62 -21.40 -20.19
N LEU A 329 4.55 -22.66 -19.87
CA LEU A 329 5.46 -23.37 -18.99
C LEU A 329 6.55 -24.05 -19.81
N ALA A 330 7.81 -23.91 -19.39
CA ALA A 330 8.95 -24.71 -19.84
C ALA A 330 9.12 -25.92 -18.91
N ASP A 331 9.83 -26.94 -19.38
CA ASP A 331 10.11 -28.20 -18.66
C ASP A 331 8.85 -28.88 -18.08
N ALA A 332 7.74 -28.72 -18.79
CA ALA A 332 6.41 -29.12 -18.37
C ALA A 332 5.84 -30.34 -19.11
N GLY A 333 6.69 -31.12 -19.79
CA GLY A 333 6.27 -32.28 -20.60
C GLY A 333 5.60 -33.41 -19.83
N HIS A 334 5.62 -33.40 -18.51
CA HIS A 334 4.90 -34.34 -17.64
C HIS A 334 3.42 -33.96 -17.42
N LEU A 335 3.04 -32.74 -17.78
CA LEU A 335 1.65 -32.29 -17.72
C LEU A 335 0.84 -32.77 -18.95
N ALA A 336 -0.45 -32.86 -18.77
CA ALA A 336 -1.40 -33.22 -19.82
C ALA A 336 -2.51 -32.17 -19.93
N VAL A 337 -3.15 -32.11 -21.09
CA VAL A 337 -4.37 -31.30 -21.26
C VAL A 337 -5.40 -31.73 -20.20
N THR A 338 -6.09 -30.79 -19.60
CA THR A 338 -7.01 -30.92 -18.47
C THR A 338 -6.39 -31.04 -17.09
N ASP A 339 -5.06 -31.21 -16.97
CA ASP A 339 -4.42 -31.12 -15.67
C ASP A 339 -4.65 -29.71 -15.06
N VAL A 340 -4.77 -29.66 -13.75
CA VAL A 340 -4.91 -28.42 -12.97
C VAL A 340 -3.57 -28.06 -12.38
N VAL A 341 -3.13 -26.84 -12.59
CA VAL A 341 -1.92 -26.28 -11.98
C VAL A 341 -2.29 -25.16 -11.03
N GLU A 342 -1.46 -24.97 -10.02
CA GLU A 342 -1.60 -23.90 -9.03
C GLU A 342 -0.37 -23.02 -9.04
N PHE A 343 -0.58 -21.73 -9.24
CA PHE A 343 0.47 -20.70 -9.25
C PHE A 343 0.55 -20.03 -7.90
N GLY A 344 1.72 -20.02 -7.30
CA GLY A 344 2.12 -19.10 -6.25
C GLY A 344 2.49 -17.74 -6.84
N LEU A 345 2.13 -16.68 -6.15
CA LEU A 345 2.31 -15.32 -6.64
C LEU A 345 3.60 -14.73 -6.09
N SER A 346 4.28 -13.91 -6.88
CA SER A 346 5.54 -13.25 -6.51
C SER A 346 5.36 -11.88 -5.87
N HIS A 347 4.16 -11.28 -5.99
CA HIS A 347 3.80 -9.99 -5.37
C HIS A 347 2.28 -9.84 -5.29
N PRO A 348 1.68 -9.77 -4.10
CA PRO A 348 0.22 -9.81 -3.94
C PRO A 348 -0.48 -8.48 -4.28
N CYS A 349 0.23 -7.35 -4.31
CA CYS A 349 -0.37 -6.02 -4.46
C CYS A 349 -1.16 -5.83 -5.76
N SER A 350 -0.81 -6.55 -6.82
CA SER A 350 -1.50 -6.48 -8.12
C SER A 350 -2.25 -7.77 -8.44
N ALA A 351 -2.63 -8.54 -7.42
CA ALA A 351 -3.42 -9.75 -7.58
C ALA A 351 -4.92 -9.49 -7.42
N PHE A 352 -5.32 -8.95 -6.28
CA PHE A 352 -6.73 -8.83 -5.92
C PHE A 352 -7.55 -7.90 -6.83
N ASP A 353 -6.93 -6.87 -7.40
CA ASP A 353 -7.60 -5.93 -8.30
C ASP A 353 -8.01 -6.56 -9.65
N ARG A 354 -7.51 -7.75 -9.97
CA ARG A 354 -7.93 -8.57 -11.14
C ARG A 354 -9.16 -9.41 -10.87
N TRP A 355 -9.50 -9.61 -9.60
CA TRP A 355 -10.51 -10.56 -9.17
C TRP A 355 -11.61 -9.88 -8.35
N PRO A 356 -12.83 -9.70 -8.88
CA PRO A 356 -13.94 -9.11 -8.12
C PRO A 356 -14.42 -10.01 -6.97
N ALA A 357 -14.07 -11.30 -7.00
CA ALA A 357 -14.31 -12.27 -5.96
C ALA A 357 -13.26 -13.38 -6.01
N TYR A 358 -13.06 -14.07 -4.89
CA TYR A 358 -12.10 -15.15 -4.76
C TYR A 358 -12.62 -16.22 -3.80
N LEU A 359 -12.15 -17.45 -4.01
CA LEU A 359 -12.50 -18.58 -3.16
C LEU A 359 -11.66 -18.54 -1.88
N VAL A 360 -12.33 -18.75 -0.75
CA VAL A 360 -11.68 -18.93 0.54
C VAL A 360 -11.64 -20.42 0.85
N THR A 361 -10.47 -20.93 1.22
CA THR A 361 -10.30 -22.35 1.56
C THR A 361 -9.79 -22.51 2.99
N ASP A 362 -10.04 -23.65 3.55
CA ASP A 362 -9.36 -24.11 4.77
C ASP A 362 -7.94 -24.63 4.45
N GLY A 363 -7.16 -25.01 5.48
CA GLY A 363 -5.83 -25.57 5.32
C GLY A 363 -5.80 -26.93 4.61
N GLY A 364 -6.93 -27.62 4.45
CA GLY A 364 -7.10 -28.82 3.63
C GLY A 364 -7.33 -28.51 2.15
N GLY A 365 -7.60 -27.25 1.83
CA GLY A 365 -7.90 -26.79 0.46
C GLY A 365 -9.37 -26.91 0.07
N GLU A 366 -10.27 -27.25 1.01
CA GLU A 366 -11.72 -27.23 0.77
C GLU A 366 -12.24 -25.80 0.77
N VAL A 367 -13.14 -25.51 -0.18
CA VAL A 367 -13.76 -24.18 -0.31
C VAL A 367 -14.81 -24.00 0.78
N ILE A 368 -14.57 -23.04 1.66
CA ILE A 368 -15.44 -22.73 2.80
C ILE A 368 -16.25 -21.44 2.62
N ASP A 369 -15.80 -20.51 1.74
CA ASP A 369 -16.49 -19.25 1.51
C ASP A 369 -16.10 -18.62 0.14
N VAL A 370 -16.76 -17.55 -0.23
CA VAL A 370 -16.43 -16.68 -1.35
C VAL A 370 -16.44 -15.24 -0.88
N TRP A 371 -15.26 -14.61 -0.90
CA TRP A 371 -15.15 -13.20 -0.52
C TRP A 371 -15.00 -12.31 -1.75
N ARG A 372 -15.34 -11.03 -1.56
CA ARG A 372 -15.27 -10.00 -2.61
C ARG A 372 -14.15 -9.02 -2.33
N THR A 373 -13.66 -8.43 -3.41
CA THR A 373 -12.84 -7.23 -3.41
C THR A 373 -13.70 -6.02 -3.74
N ASP A 374 -13.30 -4.85 -3.25
CA ASP A 374 -13.96 -3.59 -3.56
C ASP A 374 -12.92 -2.53 -3.99
N PHE A 375 -12.47 -2.66 -5.23
CA PHE A 375 -11.59 -1.69 -5.90
C PHE A 375 -12.40 -0.67 -6.69
N SER A 376 -13.59 -0.30 -6.18
CA SER A 376 -14.43 0.70 -6.83
C SER A 376 -13.66 2.00 -7.07
N ARG A 377 -13.87 2.56 -8.26
CA ARG A 377 -13.38 3.88 -8.64
C ARG A 377 -14.60 4.74 -8.95
N PRO A 378 -14.52 6.07 -8.75
CA PRO A 378 -15.63 6.94 -9.14
C PRO A 378 -16.00 6.64 -10.58
N SER A 379 -17.26 6.32 -10.83
CA SER A 379 -17.75 6.23 -12.19
C SER A 379 -17.67 7.60 -12.83
N ILE A 380 -17.04 7.71 -14.00
CA ILE A 380 -17.04 8.94 -14.78
C ILE A 380 -18.49 9.32 -15.16
N LEU A 381 -19.37 8.33 -15.25
CA LEU A 381 -20.79 8.52 -15.56
C LEU A 381 -21.59 9.09 -14.38
N ASP A 382 -21.11 8.84 -13.14
CA ASP A 382 -21.72 9.37 -11.91
C ASP A 382 -21.12 10.72 -11.52
N ALA A 383 -20.08 11.19 -12.21
CA ALA A 383 -19.53 12.51 -12.02
C ALA A 383 -20.54 13.53 -12.53
N ALA A 384 -21.43 14.01 -11.64
CA ALA A 384 -22.13 15.26 -11.92
C ALA A 384 -21.06 16.31 -12.24
N PRO A 385 -21.22 17.13 -13.30
CA PRO A 385 -20.28 18.20 -13.55
C PRO A 385 -20.19 19.04 -12.28
N PRO A 386 -18.98 19.34 -11.74
CA PRO A 386 -18.86 20.10 -10.52
C PRO A 386 -19.57 21.45 -10.72
N ALA A 387 -20.31 21.87 -9.70
CA ALA A 387 -20.65 23.27 -9.57
C ALA A 387 -19.33 24.03 -9.74
N THR A 388 -19.21 24.83 -10.77
CA THR A 388 -17.99 25.51 -11.23
C THR A 388 -17.17 25.99 -10.04
N VAL A 389 -16.12 25.26 -9.68
CA VAL A 389 -15.10 25.75 -8.74
C VAL A 389 -14.40 26.88 -9.52
N ALA A 390 -14.71 28.12 -9.14
CA ALA A 390 -14.06 29.27 -9.74
C ALA A 390 -12.54 29.07 -9.62
N ALA A 391 -11.84 29.21 -10.73
CA ALA A 391 -10.39 29.18 -10.73
C ALA A 391 -9.87 30.16 -9.67
N PRO A 392 -8.88 29.77 -8.86
CA PRO A 392 -8.35 30.65 -7.82
C PRO A 392 -7.95 31.98 -8.45
N ARG A 393 -8.56 33.08 -8.00
CA ARG A 393 -8.12 34.43 -8.37
C ARG A 393 -6.69 34.56 -7.88
N GLY A 394 -5.80 34.91 -8.81
CA GLY A 394 -4.36 34.95 -8.73
C GLY A 394 -3.80 35.17 -7.31
N LEU A 395 -3.01 34.23 -6.86
CA LEU A 395 -1.99 34.48 -5.89
C LEU A 395 -0.88 35.24 -6.62
N ASP A 396 -0.63 36.47 -6.19
CA ASP A 396 0.50 37.25 -6.66
C ASP A 396 1.77 36.41 -6.57
N ALA A 397 2.53 36.42 -7.65
CA ALA A 397 3.72 35.63 -7.82
C ALA A 397 4.66 35.78 -6.63
N VAL A 398 4.98 34.67 -5.97
CA VAL A 398 6.14 34.61 -5.08
C VAL A 398 7.36 35.01 -5.91
N PRO A 399 8.15 36.02 -5.51
CA PRO A 399 9.32 36.42 -6.29
C PRO A 399 10.29 35.24 -6.40
N SER A 400 10.56 34.82 -7.63
CA SER A 400 11.62 33.86 -7.89
C SER A 400 12.96 34.50 -7.48
N ALA A 401 13.62 33.94 -6.47
CA ALA A 401 15.00 34.25 -6.15
C ALA A 401 15.92 33.57 -7.19
N ASP A 402 15.89 34.10 -8.41
CA ASP A 402 16.83 33.70 -9.45
C ASP A 402 17.76 34.89 -9.73
N GLY A 403 18.90 34.86 -8.99
CA GLY A 403 19.99 35.78 -9.20
C GLY A 403 20.85 35.34 -10.39
N SER A 404 20.38 35.49 -11.59
CA SER A 404 21.24 35.36 -12.78
C SER A 404 22.17 36.55 -12.90
N ARG A 405 23.42 36.36 -12.46
CA ARG A 405 24.52 37.26 -12.83
C ARG A 405 24.76 37.11 -14.34
N SER A 406 24.49 38.19 -15.06
CA SER A 406 24.89 38.39 -16.46
C SER A 406 26.40 38.27 -16.61
N ALA A 407 26.87 37.37 -17.47
CA ALA A 407 28.25 37.31 -17.94
C ALA A 407 28.50 38.45 -18.96
N PRO A 408 29.68 39.10 -18.97
CA PRO A 408 30.01 40.13 -19.92
C PRO A 408 30.31 39.55 -21.32
N PRO A 409 30.15 40.38 -22.40
CA PRO A 409 30.31 39.87 -23.76
C PRO A 409 31.77 39.61 -24.13
N ALA A 410 32.05 38.49 -24.79
CA ALA A 410 33.32 38.16 -25.40
C ALA A 410 33.59 39.11 -26.55
N ARG A 411 34.75 39.78 -26.50
CA ARG A 411 35.37 40.48 -27.66
C ARG A 411 36.11 39.46 -28.53
N ARG A 412 35.77 39.46 -29.82
CA ARG A 412 36.49 38.99 -31.03
C ARG A 412 37.31 37.72 -30.88
#